data_fcba787b814d0f6c8ed00a6c4c1474da
#
_entry.id   fcba787b814d0f6c8ed00a6c4c1474da
#
_cell.length_a   1.000
_cell.length_b   1.000
_cell.length_c   1.000
_cell.angle_alpha   90.00
_cell.angle_beta   90.00
_cell.angle_gamma   90.00
#
_symmetry.space_group_name_H-M   'P 1'
#
loop_
_entity.id
_entity.type
_entity.pdbx_description
1 polymer ?
#
loop_
_entity_poly.entity_id
_entity_poly.type
_entity_poly.pdbx_seq_one_letter_code
_entity_poly.pdbx_strand_id
1 'polypeptide(L)'
;MMSDIQIRGSLPLTVLASALAVMGGVGQAQAANLKSGGDWDVNLDTTVQYTAGWRTQERDDAIGNHPFFAEGDYKFDKGDMVTNRVQGMVELQGVYQKNTGFRLSGSYWKDFAYDDKVRTNPNPAFSTFLSYPSGVYSPETKKWHLQGGEILDAFVFHNTKVGETPLYLKAGRFTQHWGNAFFFGFSNIAYSQHPVDYVKAFTQPGSEVKELFLPRAQVMASADLTPELSVSAQYFLEFRANRFPQGGTYLGPFDILYSGPTSGGAVAGLFGGPVSAGKSYKPKGINNNFGVKAAWSPAWAGGDIGFYYRQFDDVQPWAAADIYAGGGGEVHQTFARKSKLFGVSYERTFGTLSTGWEVSYRTDTALNSAFSNGLVGVPYREGATGDIVNVIANGLYTLPQTPLWDTGLLIAEMSYTHLNRVSRNANLYNGVGYASCRDSVNAALPGAKADGCASKNALAVAFLFEPQWLQVGPGIDLSAPMSLTYGVHGNPAYAAGSFYAQGTKIFSVGVKATIRQKTTVALQYNGYKWNTSPKANVPGLGTSYAGFGGNGPVALNDKGWVQLTVKTSF
;
A
#
# COMPACT_ATOMS: atom_id res chain seq x y z
N MET A 1 -7.68 32.00 19.37
CA MET A 1 -6.24 32.15 19.55
C MET A 1 -5.56 31.45 18.36
N MET A 2 -5.45 32.19 17.26
CA MET A 2 -4.62 31.84 16.11
C MET A 2 -3.39 32.75 16.21
N SER A 3 -2.31 32.27 16.77
CA SER A 3 -1.04 32.99 16.78
C SER A 3 0.09 32.02 16.57
N ASP A 4 0.87 32.32 15.55
CA ASP A 4 2.25 31.91 15.30
C ASP A 4 2.50 30.46 14.90
N ILE A 5 2.02 30.07 13.70
CA ILE A 5 2.75 29.10 12.87
C ILE A 5 3.87 29.88 12.17
N GLN A 6 5.00 30.05 12.85
CA GLN A 6 6.23 30.42 12.15
C GLN A 6 6.68 29.20 11.32
N ILE A 7 6.37 29.24 10.04
CA ILE A 7 6.93 28.34 9.03
C ILE A 7 8.43 28.66 8.93
N ARG A 8 9.26 27.96 9.71
CA ARG A 8 10.71 27.96 9.55
C ARG A 8 11.08 27.08 8.34
N GLY A 9 11.06 27.68 7.22
CA GLY A 9 11.37 27.13 5.91
C GLY A 9 10.60 27.93 4.90
N SER A 10 11.10 29.13 4.56
CA SER A 10 10.61 29.82 3.39
C SER A 10 10.66 28.82 2.24
N LEU A 11 9.49 28.37 1.75
CA LEU A 11 9.41 27.84 0.40
C LEU A 11 10.29 28.78 -0.43
N PRO A 12 11.33 28.32 -1.10
CA PRO A 12 11.84 29.15 -2.15
C PRO A 12 10.68 29.23 -3.14
N LEU A 13 9.97 30.37 -3.15
CA LEU A 13 9.00 30.75 -4.20
C LEU A 13 9.58 30.41 -5.59
N THR A 14 10.91 30.39 -5.68
CA THR A 14 11.71 29.93 -6.79
C THR A 14 11.50 28.43 -7.15
N VAL A 15 11.31 27.51 -6.19
CA VAL A 15 11.13 26.08 -6.50
C VAL A 15 9.68 25.84 -6.96
N LEU A 16 8.70 26.49 -6.35
CA LEU A 16 7.31 26.45 -6.83
C LEU A 16 7.20 27.15 -8.21
N ALA A 17 7.85 28.29 -8.38
CA ALA A 17 7.90 29.01 -9.66
C ALA A 17 8.69 28.20 -10.71
N SER A 18 9.76 27.50 -10.34
CA SER A 18 10.51 26.63 -11.25
C SER A 18 9.72 25.38 -11.63
N ALA A 19 8.99 24.74 -10.70
CA ALA A 19 8.11 23.62 -11.00
C ALA A 19 6.93 24.07 -11.89
N LEU A 20 6.33 25.21 -11.60
CA LEU A 20 5.29 25.82 -12.43
C LEU A 20 5.84 26.31 -13.78
N ALA A 21 7.08 26.83 -13.82
CA ALA A 21 7.73 27.27 -15.06
C ALA A 21 8.14 26.08 -15.94
N VAL A 22 8.60 24.98 -15.36
CA VAL A 22 8.83 23.72 -16.10
C VAL A 22 7.51 23.15 -16.63
N MET A 23 6.42 23.26 -15.87
CA MET A 23 5.07 22.85 -16.33
C MET A 23 4.46 23.85 -17.36
N GLY A 24 4.77 25.14 -17.25
CA GLY A 24 4.29 26.18 -18.16
C GLY A 24 5.13 26.38 -19.43
N GLY A 25 6.40 25.95 -19.42
CA GLY A 25 7.31 26.02 -20.55
C GLY A 25 7.24 24.80 -21.49
N VAL A 26 6.60 23.71 -21.07
CA VAL A 26 6.23 22.59 -21.95
C VAL A 26 4.98 23.05 -22.69
N GLY A 27 5.16 23.59 -23.89
CA GLY A 27 4.06 24.04 -24.75
C GLY A 27 3.00 22.94 -24.87
N GLN A 28 1.76 23.35 -25.22
CA GLN A 28 0.55 22.50 -25.30
C GLN A 28 0.85 21.06 -25.75
N ALA A 29 1.35 20.22 -24.84
CA ALA A 29 1.51 18.82 -25.09
C ALA A 29 0.14 18.19 -24.87
N GLN A 30 -0.59 17.94 -25.91
CA GLN A 30 -1.63 16.93 -25.94
C GLN A 30 -0.94 15.56 -25.84
N ALA A 31 -1.61 14.54 -25.29
CA ALA A 31 -1.21 13.15 -25.52
C ALA A 31 -0.77 13.07 -27.00
N ALA A 32 0.54 12.93 -27.20
CA ALA A 32 1.06 13.09 -28.54
C ALA A 32 0.70 11.84 -29.31
N ASN A 33 -0.31 11.93 -30.15
CA ASN A 33 -0.48 10.93 -31.21
C ASN A 33 0.72 11.05 -32.16
N LEU A 34 1.72 10.20 -31.93
CA LEU A 34 2.97 10.20 -32.70
C LEU A 34 2.73 9.71 -34.14
N LYS A 35 1.69 8.91 -34.35
CA LYS A 35 1.27 8.41 -35.64
C LYS A 35 -0.20 8.01 -35.62
N SER A 36 -1.03 8.81 -36.28
CA SER A 36 -2.41 8.45 -36.63
C SER A 36 -2.52 8.31 -38.14
N GLY A 37 -2.96 7.14 -38.56
CA GLY A 37 -3.14 6.82 -39.99
C GLY A 37 -2.23 5.70 -40.47
N GLY A 38 -2.71 4.93 -41.47
CA GLY A 38 -2.14 3.66 -41.87
C GLY A 38 -2.47 2.54 -40.88
N ASP A 39 -1.60 1.56 -40.79
CA ASP A 39 -1.81 0.35 -39.95
C ASP A 39 -1.49 0.56 -38.45
N TRP A 40 -0.79 1.63 -38.09
CA TRP A 40 -0.35 1.92 -36.75
C TRP A 40 -1.03 3.14 -36.12
N ASP A 41 -1.47 2.98 -34.86
CA ASP A 41 -1.85 4.07 -33.96
C ASP A 41 -0.86 4.06 -32.79
N VAL A 42 -0.10 5.15 -32.61
CA VAL A 42 0.96 5.24 -31.59
C VAL A 42 0.75 6.50 -30.77
N ASN A 43 0.53 6.30 -29.45
CA ASN A 43 0.27 7.35 -28.47
C ASN A 43 1.37 7.41 -27.42
N LEU A 44 1.77 8.62 -27.06
CA LEU A 44 2.70 8.91 -25.98
C LEU A 44 2.01 9.82 -24.96
N ASP A 45 1.84 9.31 -23.75
CA ASP A 45 1.31 10.06 -22.62
C ASP A 45 2.43 10.35 -21.62
N THR A 46 2.49 11.57 -21.12
CA THR A 46 3.45 11.99 -20.11
C THR A 46 2.71 12.63 -18.95
N THR A 47 3.00 12.21 -17.73
CA THR A 47 2.47 12.80 -16.50
C THR A 47 3.63 13.34 -15.67
N VAL A 48 3.52 14.58 -15.20
CA VAL A 48 4.47 15.19 -14.27
C VAL A 48 3.71 15.59 -13.00
N GLN A 49 4.28 15.25 -11.85
CA GLN A 49 3.72 15.59 -10.55
C GLN A 49 4.80 16.21 -9.66
N TYR A 50 4.41 17.27 -8.96
CA TYR A 50 5.17 17.86 -7.86
C TYR A 50 4.37 17.72 -6.58
N THR A 51 5.01 17.28 -5.49
CA THR A 51 4.41 17.16 -4.16
C THR A 51 5.30 17.81 -3.12
N ALA A 52 4.77 18.77 -2.39
CA ALA A 52 5.37 19.38 -1.22
C ALA A 52 4.54 19.05 0.01
N GLY A 53 5.15 18.61 1.10
CA GLY A 53 4.41 18.23 2.31
C GLY A 53 5.15 18.57 3.58
N TRP A 54 4.42 18.91 4.65
CA TRP A 54 4.96 19.37 5.93
C TRP A 54 4.35 18.60 7.09
N ARG A 55 5.19 18.18 8.06
CA ARG A 55 4.73 17.60 9.32
C ARG A 55 3.98 18.66 10.12
N THR A 56 2.77 18.34 10.60
CA THR A 56 1.92 19.26 11.35
C THR A 56 1.85 18.95 12.83
N GLN A 57 2.18 17.73 13.22
CA GLN A 57 2.07 17.25 14.60
C GLN A 57 3.42 17.27 15.31
N GLU A 58 3.38 17.62 16.61
CA GLU A 58 4.51 17.42 17.52
C GLU A 58 4.81 15.93 17.68
N ARG A 59 6.07 15.65 17.99
CA ARG A 59 6.51 14.29 18.34
C ARG A 59 5.87 13.85 19.65
N ASP A 60 5.34 12.62 19.72
CA ASP A 60 4.98 11.97 20.97
C ASP A 60 6.25 11.32 21.56
N ASP A 61 6.69 11.78 22.74
CA ASP A 61 7.88 11.24 23.41
C ASP A 61 7.83 9.72 23.58
N ALA A 62 6.64 9.13 23.76
CA ALA A 62 6.51 7.69 23.90
C ALA A 62 6.76 6.93 22.57
N ILE A 63 6.63 7.59 21.43
CA ILE A 63 7.06 7.10 20.11
C ILE A 63 8.54 7.36 19.93
N GLY A 64 8.99 8.61 20.15
CA GLY A 64 10.38 9.01 19.97
C GLY A 64 11.37 8.34 20.92
N ASN A 65 10.92 7.87 22.09
CA ASN A 65 11.70 7.08 23.04
C ASN A 65 11.58 5.56 22.82
N HIS A 66 10.94 5.11 21.75
CA HIS A 66 10.78 3.70 21.47
C HIS A 66 11.87 3.18 20.54
N PRO A 67 12.63 2.11 20.90
CA PRO A 67 13.76 1.62 20.09
C PRO A 67 13.41 1.22 18.65
N PHE A 68 12.15 0.88 18.38
CA PHE A 68 11.67 0.49 17.06
C PHE A 68 11.13 1.64 16.21
N PHE A 69 11.04 2.87 16.72
CA PHE A 69 10.38 3.99 16.04
C PHE A 69 11.21 5.27 15.99
N ALA A 70 12.29 5.34 16.78
CA ALA A 70 13.05 6.56 17.01
C ALA A 70 13.66 7.15 15.74
N GLU A 71 14.19 6.34 14.82
CA GLU A 71 14.78 6.84 13.58
C GLU A 71 13.74 7.47 12.66
N GLY A 72 12.62 6.77 12.42
CA GLY A 72 11.53 7.29 11.61
C GLY A 72 10.85 8.51 12.24
N ASP A 73 10.79 8.60 13.57
CA ASP A 73 10.16 9.70 14.28
C ASP A 73 11.03 10.96 14.36
N TYR A 74 12.35 10.79 14.52
CA TYR A 74 13.31 11.91 14.53
C TYR A 74 13.75 12.36 13.12
N LYS A 75 13.26 11.72 12.04
CA LYS A 75 13.66 12.13 10.68
C LYS A 75 13.26 13.55 10.36
N PHE A 76 12.08 14.00 10.80
CA PHE A 76 11.57 15.36 10.60
C PHE A 76 10.87 15.87 11.86
N ASP A 77 11.07 17.14 12.18
CA ASP A 77 10.35 17.83 13.25
C ASP A 77 9.04 18.46 12.74
N LYS A 78 8.18 18.90 13.64
CA LYS A 78 6.98 19.67 13.28
C LYS A 78 7.37 20.92 12.51
N GLY A 79 6.70 21.16 11.38
CA GLY A 79 6.98 22.25 10.46
C GLY A 79 8.02 21.93 9.41
N ASP A 80 8.80 20.85 9.56
CA ASP A 80 9.74 20.40 8.54
C ASP A 80 9.00 19.90 7.29
N MET A 81 9.66 20.06 6.15
CA MET A 81 9.21 19.50 4.89
C MET A 81 9.53 18.00 4.84
N VAL A 82 8.48 17.16 4.83
CA VAL A 82 8.58 15.68 4.84
C VAL A 82 8.64 15.08 3.44
N THR A 83 8.25 15.83 2.43
CA THR A 83 8.43 15.53 1.01
C THR A 83 8.54 16.81 0.20
N ASN A 84 9.45 16.82 -0.77
CA ASN A 84 9.65 17.86 -1.78
C ASN A 84 10.01 17.15 -3.08
N ARG A 85 9.00 16.52 -3.69
CA ARG A 85 9.18 15.48 -4.69
C ARG A 85 8.70 15.90 -6.07
N VAL A 86 9.56 15.73 -7.04
CA VAL A 86 9.21 15.73 -8.47
C VAL A 86 9.16 14.30 -8.95
N GLN A 87 8.10 13.94 -9.68
CA GLN A 87 7.91 12.64 -10.28
C GLN A 87 7.43 12.81 -11.72
N GLY A 88 7.96 11.97 -12.61
CA GLY A 88 7.51 11.84 -13.99
C GLY A 88 7.11 10.41 -14.32
N MET A 89 6.10 10.24 -15.18
CA MET A 89 5.71 8.96 -15.76
C MET A 89 5.54 9.15 -17.26
N VAL A 90 6.05 8.20 -18.03
CA VAL A 90 5.92 8.15 -19.50
C VAL A 90 5.29 6.83 -19.88
N GLU A 91 4.30 6.87 -20.77
CA GLU A 91 3.54 5.72 -21.25
C GLU A 91 3.49 5.76 -22.78
N LEU A 92 4.09 4.78 -23.42
CA LEU A 92 4.07 4.58 -24.87
C LEU A 92 3.19 3.39 -25.21
N GLN A 93 2.18 3.58 -26.05
CA GLN A 93 1.30 2.53 -26.53
C GLN A 93 1.25 2.55 -28.06
N GLY A 94 1.46 1.40 -28.68
CA GLY A 94 1.31 1.23 -30.12
C GLY A 94 0.30 0.12 -30.43
N VAL A 95 -0.59 0.36 -31.38
CA VAL A 95 -1.59 -0.61 -31.83
C VAL A 95 -1.49 -0.74 -33.38
N TYR A 96 -1.30 -1.96 -33.83
CA TYR A 96 -1.25 -2.33 -35.25
C TYR A 96 -2.58 -2.93 -35.68
N GLN A 97 -3.18 -2.41 -36.75
CA GLN A 97 -4.43 -2.88 -37.36
C GLN A 97 -5.56 -3.13 -36.31
N LYS A 98 -5.59 -2.33 -35.24
CA LYS A 98 -6.58 -2.39 -34.13
C LYS A 98 -6.64 -3.70 -33.35
N ASN A 99 -5.77 -4.66 -33.60
CA ASN A 99 -5.82 -5.99 -32.97
C ASN A 99 -4.53 -6.43 -32.29
N THR A 100 -3.38 -5.94 -32.69
CA THR A 100 -2.08 -6.29 -32.08
C THR A 100 -1.42 -5.03 -31.57
N GLY A 101 -0.87 -5.08 -30.35
CA GLY A 101 -0.21 -3.90 -29.82
C GLY A 101 0.75 -4.19 -28.69
N PHE A 102 1.38 -3.10 -28.23
CA PHE A 102 2.29 -3.12 -27.10
C PHE A 102 2.06 -1.89 -26.20
N ARG A 103 2.49 -2.00 -24.95
CA ARG A 103 2.61 -0.88 -24.02
C ARG A 103 3.91 -0.96 -23.26
N LEU A 104 4.58 0.18 -23.16
CA LEU A 104 5.76 0.39 -22.32
C LEU A 104 5.53 1.62 -21.46
N SER A 105 5.72 1.49 -20.15
CA SER A 105 5.66 2.62 -19.24
C SER A 105 6.77 2.60 -18.22
N GLY A 106 7.13 3.77 -17.71
CA GLY A 106 8.14 3.92 -16.69
C GLY A 106 7.96 5.21 -15.90
N SER A 107 8.50 5.21 -14.69
CA SER A 107 8.47 6.39 -13.83
C SER A 107 9.86 6.69 -13.25
N TYR A 108 10.10 7.97 -13.00
CA TYR A 108 11.29 8.49 -12.32
C TYR A 108 10.87 9.51 -11.27
N TRP A 109 11.61 9.56 -10.17
CA TRP A 109 11.34 10.51 -9.08
C TRP A 109 12.61 10.97 -8.39
N LYS A 110 12.53 12.17 -7.81
CA LYS A 110 13.52 12.72 -6.88
C LYS A 110 12.81 13.52 -5.79
N ASP A 111 13.11 13.21 -4.54
CA ASP A 111 12.64 13.94 -3.36
C ASP A 111 13.81 14.76 -2.77
N PHE A 112 13.63 16.07 -2.67
CA PHE A 112 14.64 17.01 -2.18
C PHE A 112 14.52 17.29 -0.67
N ALA A 113 13.45 16.79 -0.01
CA ALA A 113 13.31 16.87 1.44
C ALA A 113 14.18 15.81 2.15
N TYR A 114 14.40 14.65 1.50
CA TYR A 114 15.25 13.61 2.03
C TYR A 114 16.72 13.87 1.68
N ASP A 115 17.55 13.97 2.73
CA ASP A 115 18.99 13.73 2.65
C ASP A 115 19.28 12.23 2.86
N ASP A 116 20.52 11.82 2.68
CA ASP A 116 20.91 10.41 2.87
C ASP A 116 21.24 10.06 4.33
N LYS A 117 21.12 11.03 5.26
CA LYS A 117 21.44 10.85 6.68
C LYS A 117 20.27 10.29 7.46
N VAL A 118 20.56 9.31 8.29
CA VAL A 118 19.64 8.80 9.30
C VAL A 118 19.69 9.70 10.54
N ARG A 119 18.55 9.98 11.12
CA ARG A 119 18.43 10.69 12.39
C ARG A 119 17.81 9.74 13.41
N THR A 120 18.10 9.96 14.69
CA THR A 120 17.52 9.19 15.78
C THR A 120 17.39 10.05 17.03
N ASN A 121 16.81 9.53 18.08
CA ASN A 121 16.75 10.19 19.38
C ASN A 121 18.17 10.62 19.82
N PRO A 122 18.36 11.88 20.25
CA PRO A 122 19.67 12.39 20.66
C PRO A 122 20.21 11.77 21.96
N ASN A 123 19.39 11.04 22.73
CA ASN A 123 19.87 10.30 23.88
C ASN A 123 20.90 9.23 23.44
N PRO A 124 22.15 9.25 23.99
CA PRO A 124 23.23 8.36 23.58
C PRO A 124 22.88 6.86 23.61
N ALA A 125 21.93 6.43 24.44
CA ALA A 125 21.47 5.04 24.50
C ALA A 125 20.90 4.56 23.15
N PHE A 126 20.33 5.45 22.34
CA PHE A 126 19.77 5.10 21.03
C PHE A 126 20.80 4.79 19.97
N SER A 127 22.07 5.15 20.18
CA SER A 127 23.16 4.78 19.27
C SER A 127 23.33 3.27 19.07
N THR A 128 22.86 2.48 20.04
CA THR A 128 22.91 1.00 20.00
C THR A 128 21.75 0.37 19.23
N PHE A 129 20.69 1.13 18.94
CA PHE A 129 19.47 0.62 18.29
C PHE A 129 19.39 0.94 16.79
N LEU A 130 20.43 1.52 16.20
CA LEU A 130 20.41 1.99 14.82
C LEU A 130 20.14 0.86 13.81
N SER A 131 19.18 1.09 12.95
CA SER A 131 18.88 0.25 11.78
C SER A 131 19.86 0.49 10.64
N TYR A 132 20.57 1.62 10.69
CA TYR A 132 21.64 2.02 9.76
C TYR A 132 22.88 2.46 10.54
N PRO A 133 23.71 1.53 11.04
CA PRO A 133 24.86 1.85 11.88
C PRO A 133 25.87 2.83 11.28
N SER A 134 25.91 2.93 9.94
CA SER A 134 26.74 3.91 9.23
C SER A 134 26.21 5.35 9.29
N GLY A 135 25.00 5.57 9.85
CA GLY A 135 24.32 6.86 9.84
C GLY A 135 23.80 7.31 8.47
N VAL A 136 23.84 6.41 7.45
CA VAL A 136 23.46 6.70 6.07
C VAL A 136 22.50 5.63 5.56
N TYR A 137 21.43 6.05 4.90
CA TYR A 137 20.46 5.13 4.28
C TYR A 137 21.11 4.20 3.26
N SER A 138 20.63 2.96 3.23
CA SER A 138 21.05 1.97 2.24
C SER A 138 20.69 2.38 0.80
N PRO A 139 21.31 1.78 -0.23
CA PRO A 139 20.92 2.01 -1.62
C PRO A 139 19.45 1.72 -1.89
N GLU A 140 18.87 0.72 -1.23
CA GLU A 140 17.45 0.36 -1.37
C GLU A 140 16.55 1.47 -0.83
N THR A 141 16.82 1.99 0.37
CA THR A 141 16.06 3.11 0.96
C THR A 141 16.22 4.38 0.13
N LYS A 142 17.45 4.71 -0.31
CA LYS A 142 17.71 5.86 -1.20
C LYS A 142 16.90 5.76 -2.49
N LYS A 143 16.84 4.57 -3.10
CA LYS A 143 16.09 4.35 -4.33
C LYS A 143 14.61 4.73 -4.18
N TRP A 144 13.96 4.33 -3.09
CA TRP A 144 12.51 4.55 -2.95
C TRP A 144 12.14 5.89 -2.33
N HIS A 145 12.98 6.45 -1.47
CA HIS A 145 12.68 7.67 -0.73
C HIS A 145 13.41 8.91 -1.23
N LEU A 146 14.61 8.79 -1.82
CA LEU A 146 15.35 9.94 -2.32
C LEU A 146 15.24 10.10 -3.84
N GLN A 147 15.77 9.14 -4.57
CA GLN A 147 15.82 9.23 -6.03
C GLN A 147 15.82 7.85 -6.65
N GLY A 148 14.96 7.64 -7.66
CA GLY A 148 14.89 6.37 -8.35
C GLY A 148 14.06 6.42 -9.61
N GLY A 149 14.00 5.27 -10.27
CA GLY A 149 13.16 5.04 -11.44
C GLY A 149 12.89 3.56 -11.60
N GLU A 150 11.82 3.25 -12.30
CA GLU A 150 11.42 1.88 -12.59
C GLU A 150 10.64 1.78 -13.90
N ILE A 151 10.77 0.64 -14.56
CA ILE A 151 9.88 0.23 -15.65
C ILE A 151 8.64 -0.40 -15.00
N LEU A 152 7.47 0.08 -15.39
CA LEU A 152 6.17 -0.41 -14.96
C LEU A 152 5.63 -1.42 -15.97
N ASP A 153 4.73 -1.01 -16.86
CA ASP A 153 4.21 -1.89 -17.89
C ASP A 153 5.26 -2.15 -18.97
N ALA A 154 5.33 -3.39 -19.45
CA ALA A 154 6.10 -3.80 -20.63
C ALA A 154 5.46 -5.08 -21.18
N PHE A 155 4.47 -4.96 -22.06
CA PHE A 155 3.70 -6.08 -22.56
C PHE A 155 3.28 -5.92 -24.02
N VAL A 156 2.92 -7.06 -24.61
CA VAL A 156 2.25 -7.15 -25.92
C VAL A 156 0.88 -7.77 -25.75
N PHE A 157 -0.03 -7.45 -26.67
CA PHE A 157 -1.36 -8.05 -26.70
C PHE A 157 -1.81 -8.32 -28.12
N HIS A 158 -2.74 -9.27 -28.25
CA HIS A 158 -3.33 -9.64 -29.55
C HIS A 158 -4.79 -10.05 -29.38
N ASN A 159 -5.66 -9.45 -30.19
CA ASN A 159 -7.06 -9.82 -30.33
C ASN A 159 -7.20 -10.70 -31.59
N THR A 160 -7.81 -11.85 -31.45
CA THR A 160 -8.06 -12.79 -32.53
C THR A 160 -9.38 -13.53 -32.31
N LYS A 161 -9.66 -14.49 -33.18
CA LYS A 161 -10.80 -15.42 -32.98
C LYS A 161 -10.32 -16.85 -33.19
N VAL A 162 -10.94 -17.77 -32.47
CA VAL A 162 -10.83 -19.20 -32.69
C VAL A 162 -12.22 -19.71 -33.08
N GLY A 163 -12.43 -19.99 -34.35
CA GLY A 163 -13.78 -20.09 -34.91
C GLY A 163 -14.52 -18.76 -34.79
N GLU A 164 -15.68 -18.76 -34.18
CA GLU A 164 -16.45 -17.54 -33.91
C GLU A 164 -16.15 -16.92 -32.52
N THR A 165 -15.38 -17.60 -31.67
CA THR A 165 -15.09 -17.16 -30.32
C THR A 165 -14.00 -16.08 -30.30
N PRO A 166 -14.29 -14.85 -29.83
CA PRO A 166 -13.28 -13.82 -29.62
C PRO A 166 -12.26 -14.27 -28.57
N LEU A 167 -10.98 -14.06 -28.84
CA LEU A 167 -9.86 -14.40 -27.97
C LEU A 167 -8.92 -13.21 -27.81
N TYR A 168 -8.68 -12.80 -26.58
CA TYR A 168 -7.69 -11.80 -26.19
C TYR A 168 -6.51 -12.47 -25.52
N LEU A 169 -5.30 -12.20 -26.02
CA LEU A 169 -4.03 -12.70 -25.47
C LEU A 169 -3.17 -11.53 -25.01
N LYS A 170 -2.51 -11.68 -23.85
CA LYS A 170 -1.62 -10.66 -23.32
C LYS A 170 -0.41 -11.32 -22.65
N ALA A 171 0.80 -10.82 -22.92
CA ALA A 171 2.03 -11.37 -22.39
C ALA A 171 3.04 -10.27 -22.08
N GLY A 172 3.73 -10.39 -20.96
CA GLY A 172 4.74 -9.44 -20.50
C GLY A 172 4.51 -9.00 -19.06
N ARG A 173 5.01 -7.82 -18.72
CA ARG A 173 4.85 -7.22 -17.41
C ARG A 173 3.65 -6.27 -17.42
N PHE A 174 2.59 -6.61 -16.69
CA PHE A 174 1.37 -5.81 -16.58
C PHE A 174 0.64 -6.09 -15.28
N THR A 175 -0.32 -5.23 -14.95
CA THR A 175 -1.23 -5.40 -13.82
C THR A 175 -2.55 -6.02 -14.29
N GLN A 176 -3.06 -6.98 -13.53
CA GLN A 176 -4.40 -7.53 -13.67
C GLN A 176 -5.11 -7.44 -12.33
N HIS A 177 -6.35 -6.97 -12.33
CA HIS A 177 -7.19 -6.88 -11.14
C HIS A 177 -8.52 -7.60 -11.39
N TRP A 178 -8.87 -8.53 -10.50
CA TRP A 178 -10.15 -9.22 -10.50
C TRP A 178 -10.92 -8.88 -9.21
N GLY A 179 -12.24 -8.80 -9.29
CA GLY A 179 -13.11 -8.42 -8.19
C GLY A 179 -13.45 -6.94 -8.21
N ASN A 180 -14.22 -6.49 -7.21
CA ASN A 180 -14.95 -5.22 -7.20
C ASN A 180 -14.55 -4.30 -6.03
N ALA A 181 -13.58 -4.71 -5.19
CA ALA A 181 -13.18 -3.97 -3.99
C ALA A 181 -12.41 -2.70 -4.32
N PHE A 182 -12.64 -1.63 -3.53
CA PHE A 182 -11.99 -0.32 -3.67
C PHE A 182 -10.85 -0.10 -2.67
N PHE A 183 -11.04 -0.43 -1.37
CA PHE A 183 -10.13 -0.02 -0.29
C PHE A 183 -9.41 -1.19 0.37
N PHE A 184 -10.06 -2.33 0.56
CA PHE A 184 -9.53 -3.42 1.37
C PHE A 184 -8.71 -4.44 0.57
N GLY A 185 -7.52 -4.01 0.08
CA GLY A 185 -6.65 -4.84 -0.76
C GLY A 185 -6.12 -6.13 -0.11
N PHE A 186 -6.14 -6.25 1.22
CA PHE A 186 -5.70 -7.47 1.93
C PHE A 186 -6.80 -8.52 2.11
N SER A 187 -8.08 -8.17 1.87
CA SER A 187 -9.22 -9.07 2.06
C SER A 187 -10.03 -9.35 0.79
N ASN A 188 -9.69 -8.72 -0.33
CA ASN A 188 -10.41 -8.84 -1.59
C ASN A 188 -10.00 -10.07 -2.43
N ILE A 189 -10.75 -10.31 -3.52
CA ILE A 189 -10.46 -11.37 -4.51
C ILE A 189 -9.13 -11.10 -5.24
N ALA A 190 -8.76 -9.84 -5.47
CA ALA A 190 -7.50 -9.45 -6.11
C ALA A 190 -6.26 -9.59 -5.21
N TYR A 191 -6.42 -9.97 -3.93
CA TYR A 191 -5.29 -10.15 -3.02
C TYR A 191 -4.17 -11.00 -3.64
N SER A 192 -2.94 -10.54 -3.61
CA SER A 192 -1.78 -11.18 -4.23
C SER A 192 -1.86 -11.39 -5.76
N GLN A 193 -2.83 -10.79 -6.46
CA GLN A 193 -2.87 -10.80 -7.91
C GLN A 193 -1.85 -9.82 -8.50
N HIS A 194 -1.72 -8.67 -7.87
CA HIS A 194 -0.66 -7.69 -8.10
C HIS A 194 -0.09 -7.23 -6.76
N PRO A 195 1.22 -6.97 -6.67
CA PRO A 195 1.78 -6.30 -5.51
C PRO A 195 1.38 -4.82 -5.50
N VAL A 196 1.41 -4.22 -4.32
CA VAL A 196 1.06 -2.81 -4.11
C VAL A 196 2.29 -2.03 -3.65
N ASP A 197 2.47 -0.83 -4.20
CA ASP A 197 3.46 0.15 -3.76
C ASP A 197 2.90 1.01 -2.63
N TYR A 198 3.04 0.52 -1.39
CA TYR A 198 2.65 1.29 -0.21
C TYR A 198 3.58 2.47 0.07
N VAL A 199 4.80 2.51 -0.49
CA VAL A 199 5.63 3.73 -0.43
C VAL A 199 4.87 4.87 -1.10
N LYS A 200 4.42 4.67 -2.35
CA LYS A 200 3.61 5.68 -3.07
C LYS A 200 2.28 5.94 -2.38
N ALA A 201 1.57 4.88 -1.96
CA ALA A 201 0.27 5.02 -1.32
C ALA A 201 0.31 5.91 -0.06
N PHE A 202 1.36 5.80 0.76
CA PHE A 202 1.52 6.61 1.96
C PHE A 202 2.18 7.97 1.71
N THR A 203 3.18 8.05 0.81
CA THR A 203 3.95 9.30 0.62
C THR A 203 3.39 10.20 -0.47
N GLN A 204 2.47 9.70 -1.29
CA GLN A 204 1.89 10.42 -2.44
C GLN A 204 0.37 10.20 -2.50
N PRO A 205 -0.37 10.64 -1.49
CA PRO A 205 -1.84 10.58 -1.55
C PRO A 205 -2.36 11.28 -2.80
N GLY A 206 -3.35 10.66 -3.46
CA GLY A 206 -3.85 11.11 -4.77
C GLY A 206 -3.15 10.48 -5.97
N SER A 207 -2.20 9.54 -5.76
CA SER A 207 -1.68 8.69 -6.84
C SER A 207 -2.79 7.84 -7.46
N GLU A 208 -2.74 7.66 -8.77
CA GLU A 208 -3.69 6.81 -9.47
C GLU A 208 -3.42 5.33 -9.19
N VAL A 209 -4.45 4.50 -9.27
CA VAL A 209 -4.36 3.05 -9.06
C VAL A 209 -3.29 2.40 -9.95
N LYS A 210 -3.15 2.86 -11.20
CA LYS A 210 -2.09 2.40 -12.12
C LYS A 210 -0.67 2.68 -11.65
N GLU A 211 -0.51 3.67 -10.76
CA GLU A 211 0.79 4.03 -10.17
C GLU A 211 1.09 3.20 -8.91
N LEU A 212 0.04 2.74 -8.22
CA LEU A 212 0.14 1.99 -6.97
C LEU A 212 0.30 0.49 -7.20
N PHE A 213 -0.33 -0.06 -8.21
CA PHE A 213 -0.26 -1.49 -8.50
C PHE A 213 1.01 -1.81 -9.30
N LEU A 214 1.87 -2.64 -8.73
CA LEU A 214 3.13 -3.00 -9.34
C LEU A 214 2.92 -4.09 -10.40
N PRO A 215 3.23 -3.84 -11.68
CA PRO A 215 3.13 -4.84 -12.72
C PRO A 215 4.10 -6.00 -12.47
N ARG A 216 3.71 -7.22 -12.84
CA ARG A 216 4.57 -8.41 -12.79
C ARG A 216 4.48 -9.20 -14.08
N ALA A 217 5.55 -9.90 -14.45
CA ALA A 217 5.58 -10.69 -15.67
C ALA A 217 4.60 -11.86 -15.57
N GLN A 218 3.72 -11.97 -16.56
CA GLN A 218 2.66 -12.98 -16.65
C GLN A 218 2.15 -13.12 -18.07
N VAL A 219 1.41 -14.19 -18.33
CA VAL A 219 0.63 -14.40 -19.55
C VAL A 219 -0.85 -14.51 -19.17
N MET A 220 -1.72 -14.00 -20.03
CA MET A 220 -3.16 -14.04 -19.84
C MET A 220 -3.85 -14.34 -21.17
N ALA A 221 -4.91 -15.13 -21.09
CA ALA A 221 -5.87 -15.33 -22.18
C ALA A 221 -7.29 -15.08 -21.64
N SER A 222 -8.15 -14.48 -22.48
CA SER A 222 -9.56 -14.29 -22.19
C SER A 222 -10.38 -14.60 -23.42
N ALA A 223 -11.47 -15.37 -23.29
CA ALA A 223 -12.34 -15.76 -24.36
C ALA A 223 -13.80 -15.49 -24.02
N ASP A 224 -14.57 -14.93 -24.95
CA ASP A 224 -16.01 -14.74 -24.83
C ASP A 224 -16.71 -15.95 -25.43
N LEU A 225 -17.10 -16.91 -24.55
CA LEU A 225 -17.68 -18.19 -24.96
C LEU A 225 -19.13 -18.04 -25.45
N THR A 226 -19.87 -17.11 -24.84
CA THR A 226 -21.21 -16.70 -25.26
C THR A 226 -21.36 -15.19 -24.99
N PRO A 227 -22.45 -14.54 -25.48
CA PRO A 227 -22.71 -13.14 -25.12
C PRO A 227 -22.83 -12.85 -23.61
N GLU A 228 -23.13 -13.86 -22.81
CA GLU A 228 -23.31 -13.74 -21.36
C GLU A 228 -22.14 -14.32 -20.56
N LEU A 229 -21.22 -15.09 -21.16
CA LEU A 229 -20.17 -15.82 -20.45
C LEU A 229 -18.80 -15.59 -21.05
N SER A 230 -17.90 -15.00 -20.29
CA SER A 230 -16.49 -14.93 -20.60
C SER A 230 -15.64 -15.72 -19.60
N VAL A 231 -14.50 -16.25 -20.07
CA VAL A 231 -13.54 -16.96 -19.23
C VAL A 231 -12.16 -16.35 -19.43
N SER A 232 -11.38 -16.27 -18.35
CA SER A 232 -10.01 -15.75 -18.38
C SER A 232 -9.10 -16.67 -17.60
N ALA A 233 -7.87 -16.82 -18.07
CA ALA A 233 -6.81 -17.54 -17.38
C ALA A 233 -5.54 -16.69 -17.35
N GLN A 234 -4.79 -16.76 -16.26
CA GLN A 234 -3.49 -16.09 -16.10
C GLN A 234 -2.48 -17.06 -15.49
N TYR A 235 -1.22 -16.89 -15.88
CA TYR A 235 -0.10 -17.62 -15.32
C TYR A 235 1.06 -16.67 -15.03
N PHE A 236 1.61 -16.72 -13.80
CA PHE A 236 2.64 -15.81 -13.37
C PHE A 236 4.03 -16.35 -13.66
N LEU A 237 4.88 -15.49 -14.23
CA LEU A 237 6.28 -15.77 -14.58
C LEU A 237 7.27 -15.09 -13.62
N GLU A 238 6.79 -14.14 -12.80
CA GLU A 238 7.60 -13.36 -11.87
C GLU A 238 6.96 -13.36 -10.48
N PHE A 239 7.79 -13.47 -9.43
CA PHE A 239 7.39 -13.11 -8.08
C PHE A 239 7.84 -11.67 -7.78
N ARG A 240 6.92 -10.87 -7.28
CA ARG A 240 7.18 -9.52 -6.80
C ARG A 240 6.40 -9.29 -5.51
N ALA A 241 7.06 -8.75 -4.48
CA ALA A 241 6.44 -8.48 -3.18
C ALA A 241 5.79 -7.10 -3.13
N ASN A 242 4.88 -6.88 -2.19
CA ASN A 242 4.45 -5.54 -1.79
C ASN A 242 5.66 -4.72 -1.38
N ARG A 243 5.61 -3.43 -1.65
CA ARG A 243 6.65 -2.46 -1.28
C ARG A 243 6.12 -1.55 -0.19
N PHE A 244 6.77 -1.53 0.96
CA PHE A 244 6.40 -0.69 2.10
C PHE A 244 7.42 0.44 2.32
N PRO A 245 7.03 1.55 2.98
CA PRO A 245 7.98 2.55 3.45
C PRO A 245 9.06 1.87 4.29
N GLN A 246 10.32 2.16 3.97
CA GLN A 246 11.46 1.49 4.60
C GLN A 246 11.61 1.93 6.06
N GLY A 247 12.13 1.04 6.90
CA GLY A 247 12.46 1.38 8.29
C GLY A 247 13.36 2.61 8.38
N GLY A 248 13.23 3.39 9.45
CA GLY A 248 13.97 4.64 9.65
C GLY A 248 13.54 5.82 8.76
N THR A 249 12.48 5.67 7.94
CA THR A 249 11.89 6.76 7.16
C THR A 249 10.65 7.32 7.84
N TYR A 250 10.22 8.53 7.47
CA TYR A 250 9.13 9.25 8.14
C TYR A 250 7.83 8.44 8.28
N LEU A 251 7.40 7.76 7.23
CA LEU A 251 6.20 6.91 7.25
C LEU A 251 6.53 5.41 7.37
N GLY A 252 7.77 5.07 7.72
CA GLY A 252 8.15 3.70 8.08
C GLY A 252 7.45 3.25 9.37
N PRO A 253 6.76 2.10 9.37
CA PRO A 253 5.99 1.66 10.55
C PRO A 253 6.88 1.13 11.69
N PHE A 254 8.09 0.67 11.37
CA PHE A 254 9.12 0.19 12.30
C PHE A 254 10.52 0.41 11.69
N ASP A 255 11.48 0.81 12.50
CA ASP A 255 12.82 1.16 12.00
C ASP A 255 13.62 -0.03 11.47
N ILE A 256 13.36 -1.24 11.95
CA ILE A 256 14.09 -2.46 11.56
C ILE A 256 13.41 -3.26 10.45
N LEU A 257 12.28 -2.79 9.89
CA LEU A 257 11.50 -3.57 8.94
C LEU A 257 11.84 -3.26 7.48
N TYR A 258 11.57 -4.27 6.67
CA TYR A 258 11.71 -4.34 5.21
C TYR A 258 13.17 -4.39 4.74
N SER A 259 13.38 -4.15 3.45
CA SER A 259 14.69 -4.42 2.80
C SER A 259 15.68 -3.26 2.89
N GLY A 260 15.27 -2.12 3.44
CA GLY A 260 16.11 -0.92 3.56
C GLY A 260 17.10 -0.97 4.70
N PRO A 261 16.68 -1.26 5.94
CA PRO A 261 17.55 -1.36 7.09
C PRO A 261 18.71 -2.34 6.88
N THR A 262 19.87 -2.03 7.42
CA THR A 262 21.09 -2.87 7.32
C THR A 262 21.45 -3.56 8.64
N SER A 263 20.72 -3.22 9.72
CA SER A 263 20.86 -3.80 11.05
C SER A 263 19.50 -3.94 11.72
N GLY A 264 19.39 -4.91 12.60
CA GLY A 264 18.30 -5.08 13.55
C GLY A 264 18.68 -4.61 14.96
N GLY A 265 19.42 -3.49 15.10
CA GLY A 265 19.96 -3.00 16.37
C GLY A 265 18.97 -3.00 17.54
N ALA A 266 17.72 -2.61 17.29
CA ALA A 266 16.66 -2.58 18.32
C ALA A 266 16.34 -3.96 18.95
N VAL A 267 16.66 -5.07 18.30
CA VAL A 267 16.49 -6.43 18.82
C VAL A 267 17.79 -7.10 19.26
N ALA A 268 18.94 -6.43 19.14
CA ALA A 268 20.25 -6.99 19.48
C ALA A 268 20.30 -7.46 20.94
N GLY A 269 19.74 -6.67 21.86
CA GLY A 269 19.65 -7.04 23.29
C GLY A 269 18.83 -8.30 23.56
N LEU A 270 17.78 -8.54 22.75
CA LEU A 270 16.94 -9.74 22.86
C LEU A 270 17.65 -10.99 22.33
N PHE A 271 18.61 -10.84 21.41
CA PHE A 271 19.31 -11.94 20.77
C PHE A 271 20.72 -12.18 21.33
N GLY A 272 21.11 -11.42 22.37
CA GLY A 272 22.39 -11.59 23.04
C GLY A 272 23.62 -11.21 22.18
N GLY A 273 23.45 -10.39 21.13
CA GLY A 273 24.54 -9.99 20.27
C GLY A 273 24.08 -9.21 19.04
N PRO A 274 25.01 -8.84 18.12
CA PRO A 274 24.69 -8.06 16.94
C PRO A 274 23.67 -8.73 16.02
N VAL A 275 22.77 -7.92 15.46
CA VAL A 275 21.74 -8.39 14.52
C VAL A 275 21.94 -7.68 13.17
N SER A 276 22.13 -8.45 12.12
CA SER A 276 22.25 -7.95 10.75
C SER A 276 20.93 -8.00 9.99
N ALA A 277 20.83 -7.24 8.90
CA ALA A 277 19.78 -7.43 7.92
C ALA A 277 20.19 -8.52 6.93
N GLY A 278 19.33 -9.51 6.77
CA GLY A 278 19.53 -10.64 5.89
C GLY A 278 18.81 -10.53 4.55
N LYS A 279 19.08 -11.50 3.70
CA LYS A 279 18.39 -11.60 2.40
C LYS A 279 16.97 -12.11 2.57
N SER A 280 16.02 -11.47 1.88
CA SER A 280 14.64 -11.94 1.81
C SER A 280 14.56 -13.32 1.12
N TYR A 281 13.81 -14.26 1.73
CA TYR A 281 13.55 -15.60 1.19
C TYR A 281 12.36 -15.57 0.22
N LYS A 282 12.56 -14.93 -0.95
CA LYS A 282 11.53 -14.78 -1.97
C LYS A 282 11.20 -16.10 -2.66
N PRO A 283 9.94 -16.36 -3.02
CA PRO A 283 9.55 -17.43 -3.92
C PRO A 283 10.24 -17.31 -5.29
N LYS A 284 10.32 -18.43 -6.01
CA LYS A 284 10.79 -18.41 -7.41
C LYS A 284 9.77 -17.68 -8.28
N GLY A 285 10.21 -17.07 -9.38
CA GLY A 285 9.35 -16.39 -10.34
C GLY A 285 8.32 -17.34 -10.93
N ILE A 286 8.78 -18.37 -11.60
CA ILE A 286 7.91 -19.46 -12.13
C ILE A 286 7.76 -20.50 -11.03
N ASN A 287 6.57 -20.59 -10.46
CA ASN A 287 6.28 -21.48 -9.33
C ASN A 287 4.82 -21.99 -9.34
N ASN A 288 4.29 -22.32 -10.51
CA ASN A 288 2.91 -22.79 -10.68
C ASN A 288 1.87 -21.87 -10.00
N ASN A 289 2.07 -20.57 -10.12
CA ASN A 289 1.11 -19.57 -9.68
C ASN A 289 0.23 -19.20 -10.87
N PHE A 290 -1.09 -19.35 -10.71
CA PHE A 290 -2.04 -19.13 -11.79
C PHE A 290 -3.41 -18.72 -11.23
N GLY A 291 -4.28 -18.28 -12.12
CA GLY A 291 -5.66 -17.99 -11.81
C GLY A 291 -6.58 -18.24 -12.99
N VAL A 292 -7.83 -18.55 -12.69
CA VAL A 292 -8.93 -18.62 -13.65
C VAL A 292 -10.11 -17.81 -13.15
N LYS A 293 -10.83 -17.17 -14.08
CA LYS A 293 -12.04 -16.40 -13.83
C LYS A 293 -13.09 -16.82 -14.85
N ALA A 294 -14.33 -17.00 -14.40
CA ALA A 294 -15.51 -16.97 -15.25
C ALA A 294 -16.35 -15.75 -14.86
N ALA A 295 -16.74 -14.93 -15.84
CA ALA A 295 -17.67 -13.82 -15.65
C ALA A 295 -18.96 -14.15 -16.41
N TRP A 296 -20.08 -14.11 -15.69
CA TRP A 296 -21.39 -14.49 -16.21
C TRP A 296 -22.41 -13.40 -15.94
N SER A 297 -23.00 -12.88 -17.01
CA SER A 297 -23.96 -11.76 -17.00
C SER A 297 -25.36 -12.21 -17.47
N PRO A 298 -26.03 -13.16 -16.77
CA PRO A 298 -27.31 -13.65 -17.20
C PRO A 298 -28.40 -12.60 -17.01
N ALA A 299 -29.30 -12.49 -17.97
CA ALA A 299 -30.39 -11.50 -17.96
C ALA A 299 -31.22 -11.51 -16.66
N TRP A 300 -31.45 -12.70 -16.06
CA TRP A 300 -32.20 -12.84 -14.81
C TRP A 300 -31.52 -12.25 -13.58
N ALA A 301 -30.19 -12.17 -13.56
CA ALA A 301 -29.45 -11.62 -12.42
C ALA A 301 -29.47 -10.08 -12.41
N GLY A 302 -29.65 -9.46 -13.58
CA GLY A 302 -29.63 -8.00 -13.72
C GLY A 302 -28.28 -7.37 -13.30
N GLY A 303 -27.20 -8.15 -13.33
CA GLY A 303 -25.85 -7.77 -12.95
C GLY A 303 -24.87 -8.87 -13.30
N ASP A 304 -23.58 -8.65 -12.99
CA ASP A 304 -22.48 -9.53 -13.35
C ASP A 304 -22.05 -10.40 -12.17
N ILE A 305 -21.90 -11.70 -12.40
CA ILE A 305 -21.44 -12.69 -11.43
C ILE A 305 -20.06 -13.15 -11.83
N GLY A 306 -19.07 -13.04 -10.91
CA GLY A 306 -17.71 -13.52 -11.11
C GLY A 306 -17.44 -14.77 -10.27
N PHE A 307 -16.79 -15.78 -10.87
CA PHE A 307 -16.27 -16.95 -10.18
C PHE A 307 -14.77 -17.01 -10.37
N TYR A 308 -14.02 -17.26 -9.28
CA TYR A 308 -12.58 -17.15 -9.26
C TYR A 308 -11.93 -18.32 -8.56
N TYR A 309 -10.85 -18.84 -9.17
CA TYR A 309 -9.89 -19.71 -8.49
C TYR A 309 -8.49 -19.19 -8.75
N ARG A 310 -7.68 -19.09 -7.69
CA ARG A 310 -6.29 -18.67 -7.82
C ARG A 310 -5.40 -19.48 -6.87
N GLN A 311 -4.20 -19.85 -7.36
CA GLN A 311 -3.10 -20.34 -6.56
C GLN A 311 -1.92 -19.40 -6.69
N PHE A 312 -1.35 -18.96 -5.57
CA PHE A 312 -0.29 -17.96 -5.58
C PHE A 312 0.64 -18.09 -4.38
N ASP A 313 1.87 -17.63 -4.56
CA ASP A 313 2.74 -17.28 -3.46
C ASP A 313 2.36 -15.89 -2.97
N ASP A 314 2.26 -15.71 -1.65
CA ASP A 314 1.75 -14.49 -1.04
C ASP A 314 2.74 -13.33 -1.26
N VAL A 315 2.23 -12.17 -1.68
CA VAL A 315 3.06 -10.96 -1.93
C VAL A 315 3.32 -10.16 -0.65
N GLN A 316 2.59 -10.48 0.44
CA GLN A 316 2.76 -9.88 1.74
C GLN A 316 3.87 -10.58 2.51
N PRO A 317 4.98 -9.88 2.87
CA PRO A 317 6.03 -10.49 3.66
C PRO A 317 5.64 -10.65 5.12
N TRP A 318 6.14 -11.71 5.75
CA TRP A 318 6.40 -11.71 7.17
C TRP A 318 7.76 -11.06 7.44
N ALA A 319 7.85 -10.25 8.48
CA ALA A 319 9.13 -9.93 9.10
C ALA A 319 9.54 -11.12 9.99
N ALA A 320 10.74 -11.62 9.81
CA ALA A 320 11.25 -12.80 10.46
C ALA A 320 12.65 -12.55 11.03
N ALA A 321 12.97 -13.21 12.14
CA ALA A 321 14.28 -13.13 12.74
C ALA A 321 14.83 -14.51 13.10
N ASP A 322 16.06 -14.79 12.69
CA ASP A 322 16.84 -15.95 13.07
C ASP A 322 17.75 -15.61 14.25
N ILE A 323 17.82 -16.47 15.27
CA ILE A 323 18.69 -16.34 16.46
C ILE A 323 19.86 -17.31 16.29
N TYR A 324 21.09 -16.82 16.43
CA TYR A 324 22.30 -17.65 16.26
C TYR A 324 22.76 -18.31 17.55
N ALA A 325 23.36 -19.48 17.45
CA ALA A 325 23.84 -20.25 18.61
C ALA A 325 24.94 -19.54 19.42
N GLY A 326 25.66 -18.60 18.82
CA GLY A 326 26.69 -17.78 19.49
C GLY A 326 26.21 -16.43 19.99
N GLY A 327 24.89 -16.17 19.96
CA GLY A 327 24.31 -14.84 20.18
C GLY A 327 24.24 -14.02 18.89
N GLY A 328 23.38 -12.99 18.90
CA GLY A 328 23.05 -12.20 17.73
C GLY A 328 22.09 -12.90 16.76
N GLY A 329 21.97 -12.41 15.54
CA GLY A 329 21.02 -12.96 14.59
C GLY A 329 20.91 -12.20 13.27
N GLU A 330 19.81 -12.48 12.55
CA GLU A 330 19.50 -11.87 11.26
C GLU A 330 18.01 -11.55 11.16
N VAL A 331 17.67 -10.35 10.71
CA VAL A 331 16.29 -9.95 10.38
C VAL A 331 16.11 -10.04 8.87
N HIS A 332 15.06 -10.71 8.41
CA HIS A 332 14.78 -10.88 6.99
C HIS A 332 13.28 -10.96 6.70
N GLN A 333 12.93 -11.07 5.43
CA GLN A 333 11.56 -11.28 4.98
C GLN A 333 11.37 -12.70 4.47
N THR A 334 10.21 -13.28 4.78
CA THR A 334 9.77 -14.56 4.20
C THR A 334 8.31 -14.46 3.76
N PHE A 335 7.81 -15.42 3.00
CA PHE A 335 6.52 -15.36 2.32
C PHE A 335 5.80 -16.69 2.39
N ALA A 336 4.47 -16.67 2.58
CA ALA A 336 3.65 -17.86 2.46
C ALA A 336 3.61 -18.35 1.01
N ARG A 337 3.53 -19.65 0.85
CA ARG A 337 3.60 -20.30 -0.46
C ARG A 337 2.36 -21.13 -0.73
N LYS A 338 1.94 -21.12 -2.00
CA LYS A 338 0.84 -21.95 -2.49
C LYS A 338 -0.49 -21.72 -1.77
N SER A 339 -0.73 -20.48 -1.34
CA SER A 339 -2.06 -20.07 -0.91
C SER A 339 -3.06 -20.24 -2.05
N LYS A 340 -4.27 -20.66 -1.74
CA LYS A 340 -5.35 -20.81 -2.71
C LYS A 340 -6.50 -19.88 -2.36
N LEU A 341 -7.16 -19.35 -3.36
CA LEU A 341 -8.33 -18.50 -3.21
C LEU A 341 -9.46 -19.03 -4.10
N PHE A 342 -10.61 -19.20 -3.49
CA PHE A 342 -11.89 -19.41 -4.16
C PHE A 342 -12.73 -18.17 -3.91
N GLY A 343 -13.29 -17.57 -4.95
CA GLY A 343 -14.05 -16.32 -4.83
C GLY A 343 -15.30 -16.31 -5.67
N VAL A 344 -16.30 -15.59 -5.20
CA VAL A 344 -17.50 -15.22 -5.95
C VAL A 344 -17.72 -13.72 -5.78
N SER A 345 -17.99 -13.02 -6.87
CA SER A 345 -18.41 -11.62 -6.82
C SER A 345 -19.76 -11.43 -7.51
N TYR A 346 -20.44 -10.39 -7.12
CA TYR A 346 -21.64 -9.90 -7.80
C TYR A 346 -21.59 -8.39 -7.87
N GLU A 347 -21.91 -7.82 -9.02
CA GLU A 347 -22.04 -6.37 -9.17
C GLU A 347 -23.33 -6.01 -9.89
N ARG A 348 -23.93 -4.90 -9.46
CA ARG A 348 -25.16 -4.39 -10.06
C ARG A 348 -25.29 -2.89 -9.85
N THR A 349 -25.81 -2.21 -10.88
CA THR A 349 -26.11 -0.78 -10.81
C THR A 349 -27.64 -0.55 -10.69
N PHE A 350 -28.01 0.32 -9.75
CA PHE A 350 -29.38 0.75 -9.47
C PHE A 350 -29.45 2.28 -9.62
N GLY A 351 -29.81 2.75 -10.82
CA GLY A 351 -29.80 4.19 -11.10
C GLY A 351 -28.39 4.79 -10.92
N THR A 352 -28.23 5.65 -9.92
CA THR A 352 -26.95 6.32 -9.61
C THR A 352 -26.08 5.57 -8.58
N LEU A 353 -26.54 4.41 -8.09
CA LEU A 353 -25.84 3.57 -7.14
C LEU A 353 -25.32 2.30 -7.83
N SER A 354 -24.01 2.14 -7.92
CA SER A 354 -23.36 0.88 -8.28
C SER A 354 -22.96 0.13 -7.03
N THR A 355 -23.28 -1.16 -6.93
CA THR A 355 -22.95 -2.00 -5.77
C THR A 355 -22.06 -3.16 -6.18
N GLY A 356 -21.11 -3.52 -5.33
CA GLY A 356 -20.22 -4.65 -5.49
C GLY A 356 -20.15 -5.51 -4.23
N TRP A 357 -20.14 -6.81 -4.42
CA TRP A 357 -20.10 -7.81 -3.37
C TRP A 357 -19.04 -8.85 -3.68
N GLU A 358 -18.26 -9.24 -2.69
CA GLU A 358 -17.28 -10.31 -2.82
C GLU A 358 -17.35 -11.24 -1.62
N VAL A 359 -17.30 -12.53 -1.89
CA VAL A 359 -17.02 -13.54 -0.87
C VAL A 359 -15.82 -14.35 -1.34
N SER A 360 -14.79 -14.44 -0.50
CA SER A 360 -13.62 -15.26 -0.80
C SER A 360 -13.23 -16.17 0.36
N TYR A 361 -12.83 -17.38 0.02
CA TYR A 361 -12.23 -18.34 0.93
C TYR A 361 -10.77 -18.54 0.53
N ARG A 362 -9.85 -18.21 1.43
CA ARG A 362 -8.41 -18.39 1.22
C ARG A 362 -7.88 -19.48 2.14
N THR A 363 -7.14 -20.42 1.59
CA THR A 363 -6.48 -21.49 2.35
C THR A 363 -4.97 -21.29 2.37
N ASP A 364 -4.34 -21.70 3.45
CA ASP A 364 -2.88 -21.60 3.66
C ASP A 364 -2.33 -20.18 3.43
N THR A 365 -3.15 -19.14 3.66
CA THR A 365 -2.73 -17.74 3.52
C THR A 365 -1.89 -17.30 4.71
N ALA A 366 -1.00 -16.32 4.50
CA ALA A 366 -0.18 -15.75 5.56
C ALA A 366 -1.03 -15.15 6.68
N LEU A 367 -0.80 -15.60 7.92
CA LEU A 367 -1.42 -15.05 9.12
C LEU A 367 -0.46 -14.13 9.88
N ASN A 368 -1.01 -13.28 10.76
CA ASN A 368 -0.23 -12.49 11.70
C ASN A 368 0.64 -13.42 12.56
N SER A 369 1.95 -13.24 12.52
CA SER A 369 2.91 -14.18 13.09
C SER A 369 3.91 -13.48 13.98
N ALA A 370 4.40 -14.20 14.99
CA ALA A 370 5.51 -13.76 15.82
C ALA A 370 6.75 -13.46 14.96
N PHE A 371 7.51 -12.47 15.37
CA PHE A 371 8.71 -12.00 14.67
C PHE A 371 9.86 -13.03 14.69
N SER A 372 9.93 -13.90 15.71
CA SER A 372 10.91 -14.97 15.83
C SER A 372 10.23 -16.28 16.22
N ASN A 373 10.82 -17.41 15.80
CA ASN A 373 10.39 -18.74 16.25
C ASN A 373 10.89 -19.08 17.68
N GLY A 374 11.71 -18.21 18.26
CA GLY A 374 12.28 -18.39 19.61
C GLY A 374 13.32 -19.51 19.72
N LEU A 375 13.71 -20.13 18.61
CA LEU A 375 14.64 -21.28 18.57
C LEU A 375 16.02 -20.83 18.10
N VAL A 376 17.03 -21.09 18.91
CA VAL A 376 18.43 -20.79 18.59
C VAL A 376 18.96 -21.75 17.52
N GLY A 377 19.56 -21.20 16.47
CA GLY A 377 20.12 -21.98 15.37
C GLY A 377 19.10 -22.59 14.41
N VAL A 378 17.81 -22.34 14.61
CA VAL A 378 16.74 -22.84 13.73
C VAL A 378 16.22 -21.72 12.83
N PRO A 379 16.41 -21.82 11.51
CA PRO A 379 15.97 -20.79 10.59
C PRO A 379 14.45 -20.58 10.58
N TYR A 380 14.01 -19.32 10.62
CA TYR A 380 12.62 -18.95 10.43
C TYR A 380 12.31 -18.78 8.95
N ARG A 381 11.65 -19.75 8.32
CA ARG A 381 11.38 -19.73 6.87
C ARG A 381 9.92 -19.54 6.52
N GLU A 382 9.00 -19.79 7.45
CA GLU A 382 7.57 -19.66 7.23
C GLU A 382 6.87 -19.31 8.54
N GLY A 383 6.05 -18.25 8.53
CA GLY A 383 5.17 -17.89 9.64
C GLY A 383 3.97 -18.83 9.76
N ALA A 384 3.00 -18.45 10.57
CA ALA A 384 1.73 -19.15 10.67
C ALA A 384 0.91 -18.97 9.39
N THR A 385 0.31 -20.07 8.91
CA THR A 385 -0.68 -20.02 7.82
C THR A 385 -2.04 -20.51 8.29
N GLY A 386 -3.09 -20.12 7.59
CA GLY A 386 -4.44 -20.55 7.94
C GLY A 386 -5.46 -20.31 6.85
N ASP A 387 -6.67 -20.69 7.18
CA ASP A 387 -7.83 -20.57 6.29
C ASP A 387 -8.73 -19.44 6.80
N ILE A 388 -9.05 -18.51 5.90
CA ILE A 388 -9.89 -17.33 6.21
C ILE A 388 -11.02 -17.19 5.20
N VAL A 389 -12.15 -16.70 5.68
CA VAL A 389 -13.26 -16.20 4.86
C VAL A 389 -13.24 -14.68 4.90
N ASN A 390 -13.35 -14.04 3.74
CA ASN A 390 -13.53 -12.59 3.65
C ASN A 390 -14.83 -12.28 2.93
N VAL A 391 -15.53 -11.27 3.40
CA VAL A 391 -16.72 -10.71 2.77
C VAL A 391 -16.48 -9.21 2.58
N ILE A 392 -16.66 -8.73 1.37
CA ILE A 392 -16.65 -7.30 1.03
C ILE A 392 -18.01 -6.92 0.48
N ALA A 393 -18.50 -5.77 0.89
CA ALA A 393 -19.66 -5.12 0.31
C ALA A 393 -19.32 -3.65 0.09
N ASN A 394 -19.60 -3.13 -1.10
CA ASN A 394 -19.35 -1.74 -1.42
C ASN A 394 -20.47 -1.11 -2.24
N GLY A 395 -20.45 0.22 -2.25
CA GLY A 395 -21.33 1.03 -3.07
C GLY A 395 -20.60 2.28 -3.55
N LEU A 396 -20.82 2.61 -4.81
CA LEU A 396 -20.41 3.86 -5.45
C LEU A 396 -21.69 4.61 -5.81
N TYR A 397 -21.89 5.76 -5.18
CA TYR A 397 -23.06 6.60 -5.38
C TYR A 397 -22.65 7.94 -6.00
N THR A 398 -23.18 8.24 -7.19
CA THR A 398 -23.04 9.56 -7.80
C THR A 398 -23.98 10.53 -7.10
N LEU A 399 -23.44 11.56 -6.47
CA LEU A 399 -24.20 12.57 -5.73
C LEU A 399 -25.05 13.39 -6.70
N PRO A 400 -26.36 13.56 -6.43
CA PRO A 400 -27.18 14.44 -7.22
C PRO A 400 -26.83 15.90 -6.93
N GLN A 401 -27.22 16.80 -7.84
CA GLN A 401 -27.11 18.23 -7.62
C GLN A 401 -27.94 18.68 -6.41
N THR A 402 -27.36 19.55 -5.59
CA THR A 402 -27.98 20.15 -4.40
C THR A 402 -27.58 21.63 -4.31
N PRO A 403 -28.16 22.41 -3.39
CA PRO A 403 -27.68 23.77 -3.12
C PRO A 403 -26.25 23.84 -2.59
N LEU A 404 -25.66 22.70 -2.14
CA LEU A 404 -24.32 22.66 -1.53
C LEU A 404 -23.24 22.23 -2.53
N TRP A 405 -23.58 21.47 -3.58
CA TRP A 405 -22.66 20.99 -4.62
C TRP A 405 -23.43 20.67 -5.92
N ASP A 406 -22.71 20.70 -7.04
CA ASP A 406 -23.29 20.40 -8.36
C ASP A 406 -23.38 18.88 -8.62
N THR A 407 -22.38 18.14 -8.19
CA THR A 407 -22.28 16.68 -8.32
C THR A 407 -21.28 16.14 -7.31
N GLY A 408 -20.88 14.90 -7.44
CA GLY A 408 -19.82 14.32 -6.62
C GLY A 408 -19.89 12.81 -6.54
N LEU A 409 -19.10 12.26 -5.65
CA LEU A 409 -18.94 10.84 -5.46
C LEU A 409 -18.96 10.49 -3.98
N LEU A 410 -19.72 9.44 -3.63
CA LEU A 410 -19.63 8.74 -2.36
C LEU A 410 -19.28 7.28 -2.63
N ILE A 411 -18.13 6.82 -2.13
CA ILE A 411 -17.79 5.40 -2.09
C ILE A 411 -17.81 4.95 -0.64
N ALA A 412 -18.45 3.83 -0.38
CA ALA A 412 -18.43 3.17 0.91
C ALA A 412 -18.07 1.70 0.71
N GLU A 413 -17.23 1.15 1.57
CA GLU A 413 -16.86 -0.26 1.54
C GLU A 413 -16.75 -0.82 2.95
N MET A 414 -17.22 -2.04 3.13
CA MET A 414 -17.13 -2.83 4.36
C MET A 414 -16.32 -4.09 4.06
N SER A 415 -15.42 -4.44 4.97
CA SER A 415 -14.67 -5.70 4.93
C SER A 415 -14.85 -6.45 6.23
N TYR A 416 -15.35 -7.68 6.15
CA TYR A 416 -15.43 -8.64 7.24
C TYR A 416 -14.49 -9.81 6.97
N THR A 417 -13.70 -10.18 7.98
CA THR A 417 -12.76 -11.32 7.91
C THR A 417 -13.04 -12.27 9.06
N HIS A 418 -13.11 -13.57 8.77
CA HIS A 418 -13.25 -14.66 9.74
C HIS A 418 -12.10 -15.65 9.59
N LEU A 419 -11.36 -15.89 10.68
CA LEU A 419 -10.39 -16.97 10.75
C LEU A 419 -11.09 -18.30 11.00
N ASN A 420 -11.07 -19.17 10.01
CA ASN A 420 -11.65 -20.51 10.12
C ASN A 420 -10.75 -21.43 10.96
N ARG A 421 -9.46 -21.52 10.59
CA ARG A 421 -8.46 -22.29 11.34
C ARG A 421 -7.05 -21.79 11.05
N VAL A 422 -6.13 -22.07 11.97
CA VAL A 422 -4.67 -22.01 11.73
C VAL A 422 -4.25 -23.39 11.18
N SER A 423 -3.69 -23.43 9.97
CA SER A 423 -3.37 -24.70 9.28
C SER A 423 -1.97 -25.20 9.57
N ARG A 424 -0.99 -24.28 9.72
CA ARG A 424 0.42 -24.61 10.02
C ARG A 424 1.02 -23.59 10.96
N ASN A 425 2.08 -24.01 11.70
CA ASN A 425 2.87 -23.18 12.60
C ASN A 425 2.01 -22.41 13.63
N ALA A 426 1.02 -23.08 14.23
CA ALA A 426 0.09 -22.47 15.18
C ALA A 426 0.81 -21.84 16.40
N ASN A 427 1.98 -22.36 16.77
CA ASN A 427 2.85 -21.81 17.80
C ASN A 427 3.42 -20.43 17.45
N LEU A 428 3.42 -20.05 16.18
CA LEU A 428 3.85 -18.74 15.70
C LEU A 428 2.68 -17.77 15.46
N TYR A 429 1.44 -18.25 15.48
CA TYR A 429 0.28 -17.41 15.22
C TYR A 429 0.08 -16.39 16.33
N ASN A 430 0.25 -15.10 16.00
CA ASN A 430 0.09 -13.99 16.93
C ASN A 430 -1.41 -13.60 17.07
N GLY A 431 -2.19 -14.49 17.67
CA GLY A 431 -3.62 -14.33 17.87
C GLY A 431 -4.05 -14.49 19.33
N VAL A 432 -5.20 -13.91 19.67
CA VAL A 432 -5.79 -14.03 21.02
C VAL A 432 -5.98 -15.50 21.37
N GLY A 433 -5.43 -15.90 22.52
CA GLY A 433 -5.47 -17.28 23.03
C GLY A 433 -4.35 -18.19 22.51
N TYR A 434 -3.44 -17.70 21.68
CA TYR A 434 -2.25 -18.43 21.23
C TYR A 434 -1.01 -18.02 22.01
N ALA A 435 -0.09 -19.00 22.17
CA ALA A 435 1.10 -18.82 23.02
C ALA A 435 2.07 -17.73 22.54
N SER A 436 2.09 -17.42 21.25
CA SER A 436 2.95 -16.37 20.70
C SER A 436 2.44 -14.95 20.94
N CYS A 437 1.15 -14.77 21.22
CA CYS A 437 0.63 -13.45 21.56
C CYS A 437 0.66 -13.21 23.08
N ARG A 438 1.51 -12.29 23.49
CA ARG A 438 1.79 -11.98 24.88
C ARG A 438 1.35 -10.55 25.21
N ASP A 439 1.01 -10.33 26.48
CA ASP A 439 0.76 -9.01 27.03
C ASP A 439 2.01 -8.14 26.87
N SER A 440 1.83 -6.90 26.43
CA SER A 440 2.92 -5.97 26.11
C SER A 440 3.72 -5.49 27.32
N VAL A 441 3.13 -5.54 28.51
CA VAL A 441 3.76 -5.14 29.78
C VAL A 441 4.33 -6.35 30.51
N ASN A 442 3.61 -7.46 30.53
CA ASN A 442 4.02 -8.68 31.20
C ASN A 442 3.93 -9.89 30.25
N ALA A 443 5.05 -10.19 29.59
CA ALA A 443 5.13 -11.28 28.62
C ALA A 443 4.85 -12.69 29.21
N ALA A 444 4.69 -12.86 30.52
CA ALA A 444 4.23 -14.10 31.12
C ALA A 444 2.71 -14.30 30.99
N LEU A 445 1.96 -13.23 30.73
CA LEU A 445 0.51 -13.26 30.56
C LEU A 445 0.13 -13.38 29.07
N PRO A 446 -1.06 -13.95 28.77
CA PRO A 446 -1.59 -13.94 27.42
C PRO A 446 -1.91 -12.51 26.99
N GLY A 447 -1.62 -12.21 25.73
CA GLY A 447 -1.92 -10.91 25.14
C GLY A 447 -3.38 -10.79 24.70
N ALA A 448 -3.79 -9.54 24.52
CA ALA A 448 -5.11 -9.13 24.08
C ALA A 448 -5.05 -8.39 22.72
N LYS A 449 -6.19 -7.94 22.21
CA LYS A 449 -6.26 -7.15 20.98
C LYS A 449 -5.42 -5.86 21.05
N ALA A 450 -5.35 -5.23 22.21
CA ALA A 450 -4.56 -4.02 22.44
C ALA A 450 -3.04 -4.25 22.27
N ASP A 451 -2.58 -5.49 22.49
CA ASP A 451 -1.18 -5.90 22.31
C ASP A 451 -0.85 -6.33 20.86
N GLY A 452 -1.78 -6.14 19.93
CA GLY A 452 -1.62 -6.53 18.53
C GLY A 452 -2.04 -7.97 18.22
N CYS A 453 -2.64 -8.70 19.19
CA CYS A 453 -3.16 -10.04 18.95
C CYS A 453 -4.29 -10.02 17.95
N ALA A 454 -4.19 -10.85 16.92
CA ALA A 454 -5.24 -11.03 15.93
C ALA A 454 -6.49 -11.67 16.54
N SER A 455 -7.64 -11.29 16.01
CA SER A 455 -8.96 -11.79 16.42
C SER A 455 -9.47 -12.84 15.45
N LYS A 456 -10.36 -13.72 15.91
CA LYS A 456 -11.05 -14.66 15.05
C LYS A 456 -11.95 -13.95 14.02
N ASN A 457 -12.54 -12.82 14.42
CA ASN A 457 -13.42 -11.99 13.60
C ASN A 457 -12.89 -10.56 13.57
N ALA A 458 -12.94 -9.92 12.42
CA ALA A 458 -12.61 -8.51 12.27
C ALA A 458 -13.55 -7.84 11.26
N LEU A 459 -13.87 -6.58 11.54
CA LEU A 459 -14.71 -5.73 10.71
C LEU A 459 -14.08 -4.36 10.56
N ALA A 460 -13.96 -3.89 9.32
CA ALA A 460 -13.50 -2.54 9.01
C ALA A 460 -14.42 -1.91 7.95
N VAL A 461 -14.48 -0.57 7.92
CA VAL A 461 -15.22 0.22 6.94
C VAL A 461 -14.32 1.30 6.36
N ALA A 462 -14.58 1.68 5.12
CA ALA A 462 -13.87 2.77 4.46
C ALA A 462 -14.86 3.62 3.65
N PHE A 463 -14.60 4.93 3.60
CA PHE A 463 -15.43 5.90 2.92
C PHE A 463 -14.55 6.88 2.14
N LEU A 464 -15.02 7.27 0.96
CA LEU A 464 -14.58 8.45 0.22
C LEU A 464 -15.81 9.27 -0.12
N PHE A 465 -15.85 10.52 0.35
CA PHE A 465 -16.87 11.50 -0.01
C PHE A 465 -16.17 12.66 -0.72
N GLU A 466 -16.56 12.94 -1.96
CA GLU A 466 -15.95 13.97 -2.79
C GLU A 466 -17.04 14.78 -3.50
N PRO A 467 -17.63 15.80 -2.84
CA PRO A 467 -18.51 16.76 -3.49
C PRO A 467 -17.73 17.61 -4.48
N GLN A 468 -18.39 18.03 -5.57
CA GLN A 468 -17.80 18.79 -6.67
C GLN A 468 -18.63 20.00 -7.04
N TRP A 469 -17.93 21.09 -7.38
CA TRP A 469 -18.47 22.34 -7.90
C TRP A 469 -17.87 22.55 -9.29
N LEU A 470 -18.73 22.50 -10.30
CA LEU A 470 -18.33 22.58 -11.70
C LEU A 470 -18.20 24.02 -12.14
N GLN A 471 -17.17 24.31 -12.93
CA GLN A 471 -16.94 25.60 -13.57
C GLN A 471 -17.04 26.81 -12.61
N VAL A 472 -16.46 26.70 -11.43
CA VAL A 472 -16.35 27.84 -10.48
C VAL A 472 -15.57 29.02 -11.08
N GLY A 473 -14.85 28.77 -12.14
CA GLY A 473 -14.19 29.75 -13.03
C GLY A 473 -13.98 29.13 -14.41
N PRO A 474 -13.58 29.90 -15.42
CA PRO A 474 -13.40 29.37 -16.78
C PRO A 474 -12.46 28.18 -16.85
N GLY A 475 -13.01 26.97 -17.08
CA GLY A 475 -12.27 25.70 -17.15
C GLY A 475 -11.70 25.23 -15.83
N ILE A 476 -12.29 25.64 -14.68
CA ILE A 476 -11.88 25.24 -13.33
C ILE A 476 -13.04 24.56 -12.62
N ASP A 477 -12.84 23.30 -12.25
CA ASP A 477 -13.72 22.54 -11.37
C ASP A 477 -13.06 22.40 -10.00
N LEU A 478 -13.84 22.51 -8.92
CA LEU A 478 -13.38 22.26 -7.55
C LEU A 478 -13.97 20.95 -7.04
N SER A 479 -13.25 20.28 -6.15
CA SER A 479 -13.79 19.20 -5.33
C SER A 479 -13.18 19.22 -3.93
N ALA A 480 -13.86 18.57 -2.99
CA ALA A 480 -13.40 18.42 -1.61
C ALA A 480 -13.34 16.95 -1.21
N PRO A 481 -12.26 16.22 -1.58
CA PRO A 481 -12.11 14.80 -1.21
C PRO A 481 -11.88 14.64 0.28
N MET A 482 -12.68 13.76 0.90
CA MET A 482 -12.58 13.36 2.31
C MET A 482 -12.62 11.84 2.39
N SER A 483 -11.63 11.22 3.00
CA SER A 483 -11.57 9.78 3.17
C SER A 483 -11.41 9.38 4.63
N LEU A 484 -11.95 8.22 4.98
CA LEU A 484 -11.80 7.58 6.28
C LEU A 484 -11.77 6.08 6.12
N THR A 485 -10.75 5.42 6.68
CA THR A 485 -10.74 3.98 6.96
C THR A 485 -10.81 3.78 8.46
N TYR A 486 -11.73 2.96 8.94
CA TYR A 486 -11.97 2.73 10.35
C TYR A 486 -12.05 1.24 10.68
N GLY A 487 -11.21 0.77 11.62
CA GLY A 487 -11.27 -0.56 12.20
C GLY A 487 -12.38 -0.64 13.24
N VAL A 488 -13.51 -1.25 12.89
CA VAL A 488 -14.72 -1.28 13.74
C VAL A 488 -14.57 -2.30 14.88
N HIS A 489 -14.13 -3.51 14.56
CA HIS A 489 -14.07 -4.61 15.51
C HIS A 489 -12.95 -5.58 15.19
N GLY A 490 -12.21 -6.03 16.21
CA GLY A 490 -11.19 -7.04 16.09
C GLY A 490 -9.95 -6.60 15.29
N ASN A 491 -8.93 -7.44 15.30
CA ASN A 491 -7.72 -7.27 14.50
C ASN A 491 -7.70 -8.39 13.47
N PRO A 492 -7.69 -8.11 12.16
CA PRO A 492 -7.71 -9.15 11.14
C PRO A 492 -6.57 -10.16 11.31
N ALA A 493 -6.87 -11.44 11.05
CA ALA A 493 -5.94 -12.54 11.29
C ALA A 493 -4.82 -12.65 10.24
N TYR A 494 -5.02 -12.12 9.03
CA TYR A 494 -4.02 -12.20 7.96
C TYR A 494 -2.80 -11.30 8.25
N ALA A 495 -1.67 -11.63 7.65
CA ALA A 495 -0.46 -10.79 7.71
C ALA A 495 -0.78 -9.35 7.23
N ALA A 496 -0.20 -8.35 7.89
CA ALA A 496 -0.55 -6.93 7.74
C ALA A 496 -1.99 -6.54 8.15
N GLY A 497 -2.76 -7.42 8.79
CA GLY A 497 -4.08 -7.11 9.32
C GLY A 497 -4.10 -5.94 10.32
N SER A 498 -2.97 -5.66 10.95
CA SER A 498 -2.77 -4.55 11.86
C SER A 498 -3.04 -3.16 11.24
N PHE A 499 -3.00 -3.02 9.92
CA PHE A 499 -3.41 -1.78 9.25
C PHE A 499 -4.90 -1.48 9.39
N TYR A 500 -5.73 -2.50 9.63
CA TYR A 500 -7.19 -2.38 9.81
C TYR A 500 -7.65 -2.86 11.19
N ALA A 501 -6.75 -2.86 12.17
CA ALA A 501 -7.03 -3.27 13.54
C ALA A 501 -8.13 -2.43 14.19
N GLN A 502 -8.78 -2.95 15.21
CA GLN A 502 -9.84 -2.26 15.95
C GLN A 502 -9.37 -0.89 16.46
N GLY A 503 -10.13 0.16 16.17
CA GLY A 503 -9.84 1.54 16.57
C GLY A 503 -8.94 2.29 15.58
N THR A 504 -8.42 1.63 14.53
CA THR A 504 -7.67 2.30 13.46
C THR A 504 -8.49 3.43 12.84
N LYS A 505 -7.84 4.57 12.61
CA LYS A 505 -8.36 5.68 11.81
C LYS A 505 -7.25 6.13 10.85
N ILE A 506 -7.47 5.96 9.55
CA ILE A 506 -6.63 6.54 8.50
C ILE A 506 -7.55 7.48 7.75
N PHE A 507 -7.25 8.76 7.74
CA PHE A 507 -8.15 9.75 7.17
C PHE A 507 -7.42 10.85 6.42
N SER A 508 -8.12 11.41 5.46
CA SER A 508 -7.66 12.61 4.76
C SER A 508 -8.81 13.56 4.51
N VAL A 509 -8.51 14.86 4.44
CA VAL A 509 -9.44 15.91 4.04
C VAL A 509 -8.69 16.93 3.21
N GLY A 510 -9.30 17.40 2.12
CA GLY A 510 -8.62 18.33 1.23
C GLY A 510 -9.56 19.08 0.31
N VAL A 511 -8.96 19.94 -0.50
CA VAL A 511 -9.58 20.62 -1.63
C VAL A 511 -8.72 20.39 -2.87
N LYS A 512 -9.36 20.21 -4.01
CA LYS A 512 -8.71 19.94 -5.29
C LYS A 512 -9.33 20.80 -6.39
N ALA A 513 -8.50 21.50 -7.12
CA ALA A 513 -8.88 22.21 -8.34
C ALA A 513 -8.43 21.40 -9.56
N THR A 514 -9.34 21.16 -10.49
CA THR A 514 -9.05 20.58 -11.81
C THR A 514 -9.14 21.67 -12.84
N ILE A 515 -8.03 21.96 -13.53
CA ILE A 515 -7.90 23.05 -14.46
C ILE A 515 -7.83 22.47 -15.88
N ARG A 516 -8.78 22.89 -16.73
CA ARG A 516 -8.91 22.47 -18.15
C ARG A 516 -8.85 20.94 -18.30
N GLN A 517 -9.34 20.18 -17.31
CA GLN A 517 -9.36 18.71 -17.26
C GLN A 517 -7.98 18.01 -17.40
N LYS A 518 -6.88 18.76 -17.26
CA LYS A 518 -5.51 18.26 -17.44
C LYS A 518 -4.63 18.46 -16.24
N THR A 519 -4.76 19.59 -15.55
CA THR A 519 -3.92 19.93 -14.41
C THR A 519 -4.75 19.88 -13.13
N THR A 520 -4.27 19.18 -12.12
CA THR A 520 -4.86 19.18 -10.78
C THR A 520 -3.94 19.87 -9.79
N VAL A 521 -4.52 20.70 -8.93
CA VAL A 521 -3.85 21.30 -7.76
C VAL A 521 -4.64 20.88 -6.53
N ALA A 522 -4.02 20.15 -5.61
CA ALA A 522 -4.68 19.64 -4.42
C ALA A 522 -3.92 20.03 -3.15
N LEU A 523 -4.66 20.53 -2.16
CA LEU A 523 -4.18 20.74 -0.80
C LEU A 523 -4.91 19.74 0.10
N GLN A 524 -4.16 18.89 0.85
CA GLN A 524 -4.75 17.80 1.60
C GLN A 524 -4.01 17.61 2.94
N TYR A 525 -4.76 17.38 4.01
CA TYR A 525 -4.26 16.89 5.29
C TYR A 525 -4.43 15.37 5.38
N ASN A 526 -3.43 14.68 5.92
CA ASN A 526 -3.41 13.24 6.14
C ASN A 526 -3.14 12.95 7.61
N GLY A 527 -3.95 12.09 8.22
CA GLY A 527 -3.83 11.72 9.62
C GLY A 527 -4.01 10.24 9.87
N TYR A 528 -3.39 9.77 10.96
CA TYR A 528 -3.30 8.36 11.31
C TYR A 528 -3.56 8.16 12.80
N LYS A 529 -4.24 7.08 13.19
CA LYS A 529 -4.41 6.69 14.58
C LYS A 529 -4.62 5.20 14.74
N TRP A 530 -3.84 4.58 15.60
CA TRP A 530 -4.01 3.21 16.12
C TRP A 530 -4.09 3.24 17.64
N ASN A 531 -4.69 2.21 18.24
CA ASN A 531 -4.69 2.06 19.68
C ASN A 531 -3.29 1.68 20.17
N THR A 532 -2.83 2.39 21.19
CA THR A 532 -1.51 2.19 21.80
C THR A 532 -1.58 1.22 22.97
N SER A 533 -0.48 0.53 23.24
CA SER A 533 -0.24 -0.17 24.49
C SER A 533 -0.05 0.82 25.64
N PRO A 534 -0.07 0.37 26.91
CA PRO A 534 0.28 1.21 28.06
C PRO A 534 1.69 1.79 27.92
N LYS A 535 1.89 2.98 28.49
CA LYS A 535 3.22 3.59 28.62
C LYS A 535 3.96 2.96 29.81
N ALA A 536 5.26 2.70 29.62
CA ALA A 536 6.16 2.20 30.63
C ALA A 536 7.44 3.04 30.64
N ASN A 537 8.04 3.21 31.82
CA ASN A 537 9.35 3.84 31.90
C ASN A 537 10.43 2.78 31.62
N VAL A 538 11.18 2.99 30.55
CA VAL A 538 12.30 2.12 30.15
C VAL A 538 13.59 2.73 30.69
N PRO A 539 14.33 2.06 31.58
CA PRO A 539 15.55 2.59 32.17
C PRO A 539 16.55 3.04 31.09
N GLY A 540 17.01 4.28 31.20
CA GLY A 540 17.95 4.89 30.24
C GLY A 540 17.32 5.44 28.96
N LEU A 541 16.10 5.07 28.61
CA LEU A 541 15.42 5.53 27.38
C LEU A 541 14.30 6.54 27.66
N GLY A 542 13.69 6.50 28.88
CA GLY A 542 12.56 7.33 29.23
C GLY A 542 11.21 6.61 29.09
N THR A 543 10.13 7.39 29.05
CA THR A 543 8.76 6.85 28.90
C THR A 543 8.51 6.45 27.45
N SER A 544 8.10 5.21 27.23
CA SER A 544 7.81 4.64 25.91
C SER A 544 6.54 3.76 25.96
N TYR A 545 5.95 3.45 24.81
CA TYR A 545 4.92 2.43 24.72
C TYR A 545 5.52 1.04 24.95
N ALA A 546 4.79 0.16 25.64
CA ALA A 546 5.25 -1.20 25.93
C ALA A 546 5.17 -2.11 24.69
N GLY A 547 6.01 -3.14 24.63
CA GLY A 547 6.02 -4.15 23.58
C GLY A 547 6.30 -3.57 22.19
N PHE A 548 5.41 -3.78 21.24
CA PHE A 548 5.47 -3.20 19.87
C PHE A 548 4.60 -1.94 19.74
N GLY A 549 4.26 -1.29 20.85
CA GLY A 549 3.59 0.00 20.88
C GLY A 549 2.06 -0.05 20.81
N GLY A 550 1.43 -1.17 20.44
CA GLY A 550 -0.02 -1.29 20.34
C GLY A 550 -0.49 -2.25 19.26
N ASN A 551 -1.70 -2.04 18.73
CA ASN A 551 -2.36 -2.99 17.83
C ASN A 551 -2.11 -2.74 16.34
N GLY A 552 -1.26 -1.78 15.98
CA GLY A 552 -0.97 -1.46 14.58
C GLY A 552 0.28 -0.59 14.43
N PRO A 553 0.47 0.09 13.30
CA PRO A 553 1.60 0.98 13.04
C PRO A 553 1.54 2.27 13.87
N VAL A 554 1.62 2.15 15.18
CA VAL A 554 1.48 3.28 16.15
C VAL A 554 2.54 4.36 15.97
N ALA A 555 3.68 4.02 15.36
CA ALA A 555 4.69 5.00 14.96
C ALA A 555 4.15 6.11 14.05
N LEU A 556 2.98 5.92 13.42
CA LEU A 556 2.36 6.93 12.56
C LEU A 556 1.37 7.84 13.31
N ASN A 557 1.10 7.59 14.59
CA ASN A 557 0.07 8.31 15.35
C ASN A 557 0.34 9.81 15.52
N ASP A 558 1.59 10.23 15.44
CA ASP A 558 2.04 11.62 15.56
C ASP A 558 2.60 12.19 14.24
N LYS A 559 2.40 11.48 13.13
CA LYS A 559 2.94 11.84 11.82
C LYS A 559 1.89 12.44 10.87
N GLY A 560 0.93 13.18 11.41
CA GLY A 560 -0.02 13.96 10.59
C GLY A 560 0.70 15.03 9.79
N TRP A 561 0.30 15.21 8.53
CA TRP A 561 0.96 16.13 7.61
C TRP A 561 0.01 16.73 6.58
N VAL A 562 0.34 17.92 6.13
CA VAL A 562 -0.35 18.62 5.04
C VAL A 562 0.50 18.54 3.78
N GLN A 563 -0.14 18.38 2.63
CA GLN A 563 0.54 18.37 1.34
C GLN A 563 -0.13 19.28 0.32
N LEU A 564 0.69 19.83 -0.56
CA LEU A 564 0.30 20.46 -1.81
C LEU A 564 0.81 19.59 -2.96
N THR A 565 -0.11 19.15 -3.83
CA THR A 565 0.23 18.38 -5.04
C THR A 565 -0.20 19.15 -6.27
N VAL A 566 0.69 19.24 -7.25
CA VAL A 566 0.39 19.74 -8.60
C VAL A 566 0.70 18.62 -9.58
N LYS A 567 -0.28 18.19 -10.37
CA LYS A 567 -0.15 17.12 -11.35
C LYS A 567 -0.70 17.59 -12.69
N THR A 568 0.01 17.31 -13.77
CA THR A 568 -0.44 17.59 -15.13
C THR A 568 -0.09 16.45 -16.06
N SER A 569 -0.97 16.19 -17.05
CA SER A 569 -0.78 15.17 -18.07
C SER A 569 -0.82 15.80 -19.45
N PHE A 570 0.02 15.26 -20.35
CA PHE A 570 0.25 15.76 -21.69
C PHE A 570 0.02 14.66 -22.72
#